data_72ca9b21737fe40561021607ed89d9a6
#
_entry.id   72ca9b21737fe40561021607ed89d9a6
#
_cell.length_a   1.000
_cell.length_b   1.000
_cell.length_c   1.000
_cell.angle_alpha   90.00
_cell.angle_beta   90.00
_cell.angle_gamma   90.00
#
_symmetry.space_group_name_H-M   'P 1'
#
loop_
_entity.id
_entity.type
_entity.pdbx_description
1 polymer ?
#
loop_
_entity_poly.entity_id
_entity_poly.type
_entity_poly.pdbx_seq_one_letter_code
_entity_poly.pdbx_strand_id
1 'polypeptide(L)'
;MPTATEADCYARYRLRVAEMHESLKIIEQAVKAMRPGPVMVEDRKIAWPAQLSVGADGMGNTLEHVRKIMGQSMESLIHHFKLVTEGFAVPAGQVYTAVESPRGELGVHLVSDGGTRPMRVHLREPSFVNLQTMPAMSEGGMIADVIASVASIDPVMGGCDR
;
A
#
# COMPACT_ATOMS: atom_id res chain seq x y z
N MET A 1 1.00 -21.46 -2.32
CA MET A 1 1.30 -20.73 -1.09
C MET A 1 2.15 -21.64 -0.20
N PRO A 2 3.35 -21.22 0.24
CA PRO A 2 4.18 -22.02 1.12
C PRO A 2 3.53 -22.21 2.49
N THR A 3 3.63 -23.43 3.03
CA THR A 3 3.11 -23.77 4.35
C THR A 3 4.14 -24.60 5.11
N ALA A 4 4.09 -24.56 6.43
CA ALA A 4 4.91 -25.35 7.33
C ALA A 4 4.07 -25.83 8.52
N THR A 5 4.51 -26.91 9.14
CA THR A 5 3.84 -27.51 10.31
C THR A 5 4.56 -27.18 11.62
N GLU A 6 5.85 -26.85 11.51
CA GLU A 6 6.66 -26.41 12.63
C GLU A 6 6.28 -24.97 13.03
N ALA A 7 6.10 -24.72 14.31
CA ALA A 7 5.65 -23.42 14.82
C ALA A 7 6.80 -22.57 15.42
N ASP A 8 8.03 -22.78 14.95
CA ASP A 8 9.22 -22.09 15.46
C ASP A 8 9.67 -20.90 14.61
N CYS A 9 10.63 -20.12 15.10
CA CYS A 9 11.18 -18.97 14.39
C CYS A 9 11.88 -19.37 13.08
N TYR A 10 12.51 -20.55 13.03
CA TYR A 10 13.20 -21.04 11.85
C TYR A 10 12.23 -21.41 10.74
N ALA A 11 11.11 -22.05 11.07
CA ALA A 11 10.06 -22.33 10.09
C ALA A 11 9.48 -21.04 9.48
N ARG A 12 9.22 -20.03 10.30
CA ARG A 12 8.78 -18.71 9.80
C ARG A 12 9.80 -18.07 8.87
N TYR A 13 11.09 -18.16 9.19
CA TYR A 13 12.16 -17.71 8.30
C TYR A 13 12.14 -18.45 6.94
N ARG A 14 12.07 -19.77 6.98
CA ARG A 14 12.02 -20.61 5.76
C ARG A 14 10.81 -20.30 4.89
N LEU A 15 9.66 -20.06 5.51
CA LEU A 15 8.46 -19.67 4.77
C LEU A 15 8.66 -18.37 4.01
N ARG A 16 9.27 -17.34 4.62
CA ARG A 16 9.54 -16.07 3.94
C ARG A 16 10.49 -16.24 2.76
N VAL A 17 11.52 -17.06 2.90
CA VAL A 17 12.41 -17.37 1.79
C VAL A 17 11.65 -18.06 0.65
N ALA A 18 10.77 -18.99 0.98
CA ALA A 18 9.93 -19.66 -0.02
C ALA A 18 8.95 -18.69 -0.70
N GLU A 19 8.35 -17.76 0.04
CA GLU A 19 7.47 -16.70 -0.49
C GLU A 19 8.23 -15.75 -1.43
N MET A 20 9.48 -15.42 -1.14
CA MET A 20 10.32 -14.64 -2.07
C MET A 20 10.52 -15.36 -3.41
N HIS A 21 10.72 -16.68 -3.39
CA HIS A 21 10.80 -17.45 -4.63
C HIS A 21 9.49 -17.46 -5.42
N GLU A 22 8.35 -17.54 -4.75
CA GLU A 22 7.04 -17.41 -5.42
C GLU A 22 6.83 -16.01 -6.00
N SER A 23 7.24 -14.97 -5.29
CA SER A 23 7.18 -13.59 -5.78
C SER A 23 8.02 -13.39 -7.04
N LEU A 24 9.22 -14.00 -7.12
CA LEU A 24 10.04 -13.96 -8.34
C LEU A 24 9.34 -14.62 -9.52
N LYS A 25 8.65 -15.74 -9.32
CA LYS A 25 7.84 -16.37 -10.39
C LYS A 25 6.71 -15.47 -10.88
N ILE A 26 6.05 -14.75 -9.95
CA ILE A 26 4.99 -13.79 -10.30
C ILE A 26 5.56 -12.65 -11.13
N ILE A 27 6.71 -12.08 -10.72
CA ILE A 27 7.40 -11.01 -11.46
C ILE A 27 7.78 -11.49 -12.86
N GLU A 28 8.34 -12.69 -13.00
CA GLU A 28 8.69 -13.26 -14.30
C GLU A 28 7.47 -13.42 -15.21
N GLN A 29 6.36 -13.90 -14.68
CA GLN A 29 5.11 -14.02 -15.43
C GLN A 29 4.56 -12.66 -15.83
N ALA A 30 4.57 -11.67 -14.92
CA ALA A 30 4.12 -10.32 -15.20
C ALA A 30 4.95 -9.66 -16.30
N VAL A 31 6.27 -9.76 -16.24
CA VAL A 31 7.18 -9.24 -17.27
C VAL A 31 6.93 -9.88 -18.63
N LYS A 32 6.74 -11.21 -18.67
CA LYS A 32 6.42 -11.92 -19.92
C LYS A 32 5.04 -11.56 -20.48
N ALA A 33 4.08 -11.25 -19.64
CA ALA A 33 2.72 -10.88 -20.02
C ALA A 33 2.57 -9.40 -20.39
N MET A 34 3.58 -8.58 -20.07
CA MET A 34 3.54 -7.14 -20.31
C MET A 34 3.49 -6.85 -21.82
N ARG A 35 2.50 -6.06 -22.23
CA ARG A 35 2.32 -5.66 -23.62
C ARG A 35 2.84 -4.23 -23.80
N PRO A 36 3.46 -3.92 -24.96
CA PRO A 36 3.80 -2.56 -25.30
C PRO A 36 2.52 -1.71 -25.41
N GLY A 37 2.54 -0.53 -24.84
CA GLY A 37 1.37 0.36 -24.83
C GLY A 37 1.68 1.66 -24.09
N PRO A 38 0.70 2.57 -24.02
CA PRO A 38 0.86 3.80 -23.25
C PRO A 38 1.07 3.48 -21.78
N VAL A 39 2.01 4.17 -21.15
CA VAL A 39 2.34 4.00 -19.71
C VAL A 39 1.41 4.82 -18.80
N MET A 40 0.54 5.65 -19.39
CA MET A 40 -0.40 6.50 -18.68
C MET A 40 -1.79 6.39 -19.27
N VAL A 41 -2.80 6.68 -18.45
CA VAL A 41 -4.19 6.80 -18.88
C VAL A 41 -4.32 7.97 -19.87
N GLU A 42 -5.11 7.82 -20.92
CA GLU A 42 -5.33 8.86 -21.93
C GLU A 42 -6.02 10.08 -21.32
N ASP A 43 -7.01 9.87 -20.46
CA ASP A 43 -7.63 10.95 -19.69
C ASP A 43 -6.72 11.39 -18.55
N ARG A 44 -5.93 12.40 -18.82
CA ARG A 44 -4.98 12.96 -17.86
C ARG A 44 -5.63 13.65 -16.66
N LYS A 45 -6.91 13.99 -16.74
CA LYS A 45 -7.67 14.54 -15.63
C LYS A 45 -7.80 13.53 -14.49
N ILE A 46 -8.00 12.24 -14.83
CA ILE A 46 -8.07 11.15 -13.87
C ILE A 46 -6.68 10.78 -13.33
N ALA A 47 -5.66 10.78 -14.20
CA ALA A 47 -4.29 10.41 -13.84
C ALA A 47 -3.55 11.50 -13.03
N TRP A 48 -4.08 12.71 -12.97
CA TRP A 48 -3.38 13.86 -12.41
C TRP A 48 -2.90 13.67 -10.95
N PRO A 49 -3.65 13.17 -9.98
CA PRO A 49 -3.16 12.95 -8.62
C PRO A 49 -1.94 12.01 -8.57
N ALA A 50 -1.92 10.97 -9.39
CA ALA A 50 -0.78 10.06 -9.50
C ALA A 50 0.45 10.75 -10.12
N GLN A 51 0.25 11.64 -11.06
CA GLN A 51 1.33 12.42 -11.69
C GLN A 51 2.01 13.37 -10.70
N LEU A 52 1.31 13.83 -9.68
CA LEU A 52 1.89 14.66 -8.63
C LEU A 52 2.80 13.87 -7.67
N SER A 53 2.56 12.59 -7.52
CA SER A 53 3.31 11.73 -6.59
C SER A 53 4.55 11.10 -7.20
N VAL A 54 4.64 11.02 -8.52
CA VAL A 54 5.75 10.37 -9.22
C VAL A 54 6.87 11.36 -9.49
N GLY A 55 8.09 11.00 -9.10
CA GLY A 55 9.25 11.89 -9.14
C GLY A 55 9.82 12.18 -10.54
N ALA A 56 11.11 12.42 -10.61
CA ALA A 56 11.82 13.00 -11.77
C ALA A 56 11.99 12.08 -13.02
N ASP A 57 11.20 11.04 -13.15
CA ASP A 57 11.22 10.11 -14.29
C ASP A 57 10.50 10.61 -15.56
N GLY A 58 10.14 11.89 -15.58
CA GLY A 58 9.43 12.53 -16.71
C GLY A 58 7.91 12.38 -16.65
N MET A 59 7.38 11.63 -15.70
CA MET A 59 5.94 11.45 -15.47
C MET A 59 5.44 12.34 -14.34
N GLY A 60 6.34 12.98 -13.64
CA GLY A 60 6.05 13.74 -12.44
C GLY A 60 5.89 15.22 -12.68
N ASN A 61 5.69 15.91 -11.59
CA ASN A 61 5.50 17.33 -11.41
C ASN A 61 6.68 18.22 -11.79
N THR A 62 7.35 17.97 -12.89
CA THR A 62 8.24 19.01 -13.39
C THR A 62 7.38 20.23 -13.73
N LEU A 63 7.83 21.41 -13.34
CA LEU A 63 7.17 22.67 -13.65
C LEU A 63 6.87 22.79 -15.15
N GLU A 64 7.67 22.18 -15.98
CA GLU A 64 7.53 22.12 -17.42
C GLU A 64 6.35 21.26 -17.86
N HIS A 65 6.16 20.11 -17.24
CA HIS A 65 5.01 19.22 -17.49
C HIS A 65 3.69 19.88 -17.06
N VAL A 66 3.68 20.47 -15.88
CA VAL A 66 2.51 21.21 -15.37
C VAL A 66 2.16 22.41 -16.29
N ARG A 67 3.14 23.18 -16.73
CA ARG A 67 2.96 24.27 -17.69
C ARG A 67 2.41 23.77 -19.02
N LYS A 68 2.89 22.63 -19.52
CA LYS A 68 2.41 22.03 -20.76
C LYS A 68 0.93 21.63 -20.66
N ILE A 69 0.53 20.97 -19.58
CA ILE A 69 -0.88 20.60 -19.35
C ILE A 69 -1.75 21.84 -19.21
N MET A 70 -1.32 22.83 -18.44
CA MET A 70 -2.06 24.07 -18.22
C MET A 70 -2.19 24.91 -19.50
N GLY A 71 -1.22 24.85 -20.40
CA GLY A 71 -1.26 25.54 -21.69
C GLY A 71 -2.13 24.88 -22.74
N GLN A 72 -2.57 23.64 -22.54
CA GLN A 72 -3.34 22.88 -23.54
C GLN A 72 -4.85 23.15 -23.48
N SER A 73 -5.39 23.41 -22.29
CA SER A 73 -6.82 23.75 -22.14
C SER A 73 -7.11 24.48 -20.83
N MET A 74 -8.00 25.44 -20.90
CA MET A 74 -8.50 26.17 -19.72
C MET A 74 -9.24 25.24 -18.75
N GLU A 75 -9.96 24.25 -19.26
CA GLU A 75 -10.65 23.27 -18.42
C GLU A 75 -9.65 22.43 -17.59
N SER A 76 -8.53 22.05 -18.17
CA SER A 76 -7.47 21.33 -17.45
C SER A 76 -6.85 22.19 -16.36
N LEU A 77 -6.68 23.48 -16.59
CA LEU A 77 -6.21 24.41 -15.57
C LEU A 77 -7.19 24.55 -14.41
N ILE A 78 -8.49 24.73 -14.69
CA ILE A 78 -9.53 24.83 -13.68
C ILE A 78 -9.65 23.54 -12.88
N HIS A 79 -9.61 22.40 -13.54
CA HIS A 79 -9.67 21.10 -12.90
C HIS A 79 -8.47 20.85 -11.99
N HIS A 80 -7.27 21.18 -12.46
CA HIS A 80 -6.05 21.16 -11.68
C HIS A 80 -6.15 22.05 -10.43
N PHE A 81 -6.56 23.29 -10.60
CA PHE A 81 -6.72 24.23 -9.49
C PHE A 81 -7.70 23.69 -8.43
N LYS A 82 -8.86 23.21 -8.85
CA LYS A 82 -9.86 22.64 -7.94
C LYS A 82 -9.36 21.41 -7.20
N LEU A 83 -8.67 20.50 -7.88
CA LEU A 83 -8.11 19.31 -7.23
C LEU A 83 -7.03 19.65 -6.20
N VAL A 84 -6.21 20.67 -6.45
CA VAL A 84 -5.16 21.10 -5.52
C VAL A 84 -5.72 21.83 -4.31
N THR A 85 -6.70 22.71 -4.53
CA THR A 85 -7.23 23.60 -3.48
C THR A 85 -8.35 22.96 -2.67
N GLU A 86 -9.30 22.31 -3.32
CA GLU A 86 -10.51 21.76 -2.70
C GLU A 86 -10.45 20.24 -2.51
N GLY A 87 -9.70 19.53 -3.37
CA GLY A 87 -9.75 18.08 -3.47
C GLY A 87 -10.97 17.60 -4.27
N PHE A 88 -11.27 16.32 -4.19
CA PHE A 88 -12.44 15.69 -4.82
C PHE A 88 -13.43 15.22 -3.75
N ALA A 89 -14.71 15.43 -4.01
CA ALA A 89 -15.77 14.95 -3.14
C ALA A 89 -16.08 13.47 -3.44
N VAL A 90 -16.30 12.68 -2.40
CA VAL A 90 -16.71 11.28 -2.49
C VAL A 90 -18.14 11.15 -2.00
N PRO A 91 -19.05 10.47 -2.73
CA PRO A 91 -20.43 10.29 -2.28
C PRO A 91 -20.51 9.75 -0.85
N ALA A 92 -21.54 10.15 -0.12
CA ALA A 92 -21.77 9.66 1.23
C ALA A 92 -21.96 8.14 1.22
N GLY A 93 -21.27 7.46 2.13
CA GLY A 93 -21.30 6.00 2.24
C GLY A 93 -20.14 5.44 3.03
N GLN A 94 -20.10 4.15 3.15
CA GLN A 94 -18.99 3.45 3.79
C GLN A 94 -18.52 2.28 2.94
N VAL A 95 -17.24 2.00 3.02
CA VAL A 95 -16.60 0.89 2.30
C VAL A 95 -15.53 0.26 3.17
N TYR A 96 -15.43 -1.05 3.13
CA TYR A 96 -14.29 -1.80 3.63
C TYR A 96 -13.65 -2.54 2.47
N THR A 97 -12.35 -2.38 2.32
CA THR A 97 -11.58 -3.10 1.31
C THR A 97 -10.35 -3.67 1.97
N ALA A 98 -10.11 -4.95 1.76
CA ALA A 98 -8.94 -5.65 2.24
C ALA A 98 -8.08 -6.09 1.06
N VAL A 99 -6.78 -6.00 1.22
CA VAL A 99 -5.78 -6.49 0.28
C VAL A 99 -4.78 -7.38 0.98
N GLU A 100 -4.23 -8.33 0.24
CA GLU A 100 -3.15 -9.16 0.76
C GLU A 100 -1.87 -8.33 0.84
N SER A 101 -1.23 -8.35 2.00
CA SER A 101 0.06 -7.77 2.27
C SER A 101 1.06 -8.89 2.61
N PRO A 102 2.38 -8.71 2.41
CA PRO A 102 3.39 -9.70 2.79
C PRO A 102 3.32 -10.16 4.25
N ARG A 103 2.71 -9.36 5.13
CA ARG A 103 2.56 -9.64 6.57
C ARG A 103 1.18 -10.12 6.98
N GLY A 104 0.23 -10.14 6.05
CA GLY A 104 -1.15 -10.54 6.29
C GLY A 104 -2.15 -9.61 5.61
N GLU A 105 -3.38 -9.57 6.11
CA GLU A 105 -4.45 -8.74 5.56
C GLU A 105 -4.30 -7.27 6.00
N LEU A 106 -4.11 -6.39 5.02
CA LEU A 106 -4.21 -4.94 5.21
C LEU A 106 -5.61 -4.48 4.80
N GLY A 107 -6.37 -3.97 5.75
CA GLY A 107 -7.74 -3.52 5.52
C GLY A 107 -7.91 -2.03 5.74
N VAL A 108 -8.73 -1.40 4.93
CA VAL A 108 -9.12 0.01 5.07
C VAL A 108 -10.63 0.13 5.14
N HIS A 109 -11.13 0.64 6.24
CA HIS A 109 -12.53 1.04 6.40
C HIS A 109 -12.64 2.55 6.32
N LEU A 110 -13.42 3.03 5.36
CA LEU A 110 -13.63 4.44 5.07
C LEU A 110 -15.11 4.78 5.21
N VAL A 111 -15.39 5.91 5.85
CA VAL A 111 -16.72 6.52 5.90
C VAL A 111 -16.63 7.92 5.32
N SER A 112 -17.45 8.18 4.30
CA SER A 112 -17.61 9.50 3.68
C SER A 112 -18.97 10.08 4.03
N ASP A 113 -19.02 11.37 4.28
CA ASP A 113 -20.24 12.17 4.45
C ASP A 113 -20.63 12.95 3.18
N GLY A 114 -19.89 12.76 2.10
CA GLY A 114 -20.06 13.52 0.85
C GLY A 114 -19.05 14.64 0.67
N GLY A 115 -18.21 14.90 1.65
CA GLY A 115 -17.18 15.92 1.61
C GLY A 115 -15.89 15.48 0.90
N THR A 116 -14.89 16.35 0.94
CA THR A 116 -13.55 16.11 0.38
C THR A 116 -12.61 15.40 1.35
N ARG A 117 -13.03 15.24 2.61
CA ARG A 117 -12.28 14.52 3.64
C ARG A 117 -13.12 13.38 4.18
N PRO A 118 -12.53 12.22 4.43
CA PRO A 118 -13.28 11.13 5.05
C PRO A 118 -13.71 11.54 6.48
N MET A 119 -14.96 11.24 6.83
CA MET A 119 -15.48 11.40 8.18
C MET A 119 -14.78 10.48 9.17
N ARG A 120 -14.46 9.25 8.74
CA ARG A 120 -13.75 8.26 9.53
C ARG A 120 -12.88 7.38 8.65
N VAL A 121 -11.67 7.11 9.11
CA VAL A 121 -10.76 6.13 8.53
C VAL A 121 -10.34 5.16 9.63
N HIS A 122 -10.43 3.88 9.37
CA HIS A 122 -9.86 2.84 10.22
C HIS A 122 -8.99 1.91 9.38
N LEU A 123 -7.74 1.77 9.81
CA LEU A 123 -6.76 0.90 9.16
C LEU A 123 -6.61 -0.36 10.00
N ARG A 124 -6.85 -1.51 9.37
CA ARG A 124 -6.50 -2.81 9.95
C ARG A 124 -5.09 -3.15 9.50
N GLU A 125 -4.16 -3.10 10.43
CA GLU A 125 -2.75 -3.39 10.17
C GLU A 125 -2.39 -4.80 10.64
N PRO A 126 -1.84 -5.67 9.78
CA PRO A 126 -1.51 -7.03 10.16
C PRO A 126 -0.43 -7.12 11.24
N SER A 127 0.55 -6.21 11.25
CA SER A 127 1.62 -6.20 12.26
C SER A 127 1.08 -5.99 13.67
N PHE A 128 0.09 -5.11 13.84
CA PHE A 128 -0.57 -4.88 15.13
C PHE A 128 -1.29 -6.14 15.63
N VAL A 129 -1.95 -6.86 14.75
CA VAL A 129 -2.62 -8.13 15.08
C VAL A 129 -1.58 -9.20 15.43
N ASN A 130 -0.50 -9.30 14.67
CA ASN A 130 0.55 -10.28 14.87
C ASN A 130 1.29 -10.09 16.22
N LEU A 131 1.47 -8.84 16.67
CA LEU A 131 2.08 -8.55 17.97
C LEU A 131 1.30 -9.12 19.15
N GLN A 132 0.00 -9.37 19.02
CA GLN A 132 -0.81 -9.99 20.07
C GLN A 132 -0.40 -11.44 20.36
N THR A 133 0.35 -12.08 19.50
CA THR A 133 0.87 -13.44 19.70
C THR A 133 2.12 -13.48 20.59
N MET A 134 2.75 -12.33 20.86
CA MET A 134 4.01 -12.24 21.60
C MET A 134 3.97 -12.88 23.00
N PRO A 135 2.94 -12.68 23.84
CA PRO A 135 2.88 -13.33 25.13
C PRO A 135 2.96 -14.85 25.01
N ALA A 136 2.19 -15.44 24.09
CA ALA A 136 2.17 -16.89 23.90
C ALA A 136 3.49 -17.46 23.37
N MET A 137 4.24 -16.68 22.56
CA MET A 137 5.53 -17.10 22.02
C MET A 137 6.70 -16.91 23.01
N SER A 138 6.54 -16.03 24.01
CA SER A 138 7.61 -15.64 24.93
C SER A 138 7.54 -16.38 26.27
N GLU A 139 6.38 -16.94 26.60
CA GLU A 139 6.16 -17.63 27.88
C GLU A 139 7.04 -18.89 27.98
N GLY A 140 7.80 -18.98 29.07
CA GLY A 140 8.72 -20.10 29.32
C GLY A 140 10.07 -20.02 28.59
N GLY A 141 10.28 -18.99 27.77
CA GLY A 141 11.55 -18.76 27.05
C GLY A 141 12.53 -17.84 27.80
N MET A 142 13.69 -17.64 27.23
CA MET A 142 14.68 -16.66 27.71
C MET A 142 14.33 -15.26 27.20
N ILE A 143 14.82 -14.21 27.90
CA ILE A 143 14.64 -12.81 27.47
C ILE A 143 15.22 -12.60 26.05
N ALA A 144 16.33 -13.26 25.71
CA ALA A 144 16.92 -13.18 24.38
C ALA A 144 16.00 -13.77 23.29
N ASP A 145 15.18 -14.75 23.61
CA ASP A 145 14.23 -15.37 22.66
C ASP A 145 13.09 -14.43 22.32
N VAL A 146 12.76 -13.47 23.18
CA VAL A 146 11.75 -12.42 22.87
C VAL A 146 12.19 -11.60 21.66
N ILE A 147 13.47 -11.23 21.56
CA ILE A 147 14.01 -10.48 20.43
C ILE A 147 13.89 -11.30 19.13
N ALA A 148 14.25 -12.57 19.19
CA ALA A 148 14.14 -13.50 18.04
C ALA A 148 12.68 -13.69 17.63
N SER A 149 11.76 -13.80 18.61
CA SER A 149 10.32 -13.95 18.36
C SER A 149 9.75 -12.71 17.69
N VAL A 150 10.07 -11.49 18.20
CA VAL A 150 9.66 -10.23 17.56
C VAL A 150 10.18 -10.15 16.13
N ALA A 151 11.48 -10.40 15.92
CA ALA A 151 12.05 -10.40 14.58
C ALA A 151 11.38 -11.41 13.64
N SER A 152 10.95 -12.56 14.17
CA SER A 152 10.30 -13.61 13.38
C SER A 152 8.90 -13.25 12.86
N ILE A 153 8.18 -12.35 13.52
CA ILE A 153 6.88 -11.85 13.03
C ILE A 153 6.99 -10.62 12.14
N ASP A 154 8.20 -10.07 12.00
CA ASP A 154 8.52 -8.94 11.09
C ASP A 154 7.56 -7.74 11.24
N PRO A 155 7.44 -7.12 12.44
CA PRO A 155 6.53 -6.02 12.64
C PRO A 155 7.03 -4.74 11.96
N VAL A 156 6.12 -3.97 11.38
CA VAL A 156 6.37 -2.63 10.86
C VAL A 156 5.91 -1.62 11.89
N MET A 157 6.85 -0.82 12.40
CA MET A 157 6.57 0.13 13.49
C MET A 157 5.50 1.15 13.10
N GLY A 158 5.52 1.66 11.87
CA GLY A 158 4.49 2.59 11.40
C GLY A 158 3.06 2.04 11.44
N GLY A 159 2.91 0.74 11.20
CA GLY A 159 1.61 0.06 11.31
C GLY A 159 1.20 -0.24 12.75
N CYS A 160 2.16 -0.43 13.64
CA CYS A 160 1.90 -0.70 15.06
C CYS A 160 1.57 0.57 15.84
N ASP A 161 2.23 1.66 15.53
CA ASP A 161 2.14 2.92 16.28
C ASP A 161 1.01 3.85 15.76
N ARG A 162 0.61 3.73 14.48
CA ARG A 162 -0.46 4.46 13.76
C ARG A 162 -0.31 5.97 13.71
#